data_75401df04c5c405a8281723eabff2c0b
#
_entry.id   75401df04c5c405a8281723eabff2c0b
#
_cell.length_a   1.000
_cell.length_b   1.000
_cell.length_c   1.000
_cell.angle_alpha   90.00
_cell.angle_beta   90.00
_cell.angle_gamma   90.00
#
_symmetry.space_group_name_H-M   'P 1'
#
loop_
_entity.id
_entity.type
_entity.pdbx_description
1 polymer ?
#
loop_
_entity_poly.entity_id
_entity_poly.type
_entity_poly.pdbx_seq_one_letter_code
_entity_poly.pdbx_strand_id
1 'polypeptide(L)'
;YWLNKHDPNYSLCRASVNRGEDAHTDKKFGLDKASAMALSQLFITPEKDLEGKKISDVLPDSFWETNFWLYWQTMFAFQRWSSALEMKRYLCRYVHHIDGLPDFSALRFTKFNQYESLIMPLVKYLEDHGVRIEYGMDVKNVIIETVGDKKIARQIIYVKDGFQQSIDLIEDD
;
A
#
# COMPACT_ATOMS: atom_id res chain seq x y z
N TYR A 1 3.55 -22.19 -4.19
CA TYR A 1 2.43 -22.93 -4.80
C TYR A 1 2.69 -24.43 -4.84
N TRP A 2 3.83 -24.89 -5.37
CA TRP A 2 4.20 -26.31 -5.44
C TRP A 2 4.32 -26.95 -4.04
N LEU A 3 5.01 -26.30 -3.13
CA LEU A 3 5.18 -26.77 -1.75
C LEU A 3 3.84 -26.86 -1.01
N ASN A 4 2.98 -25.85 -1.12
CA ASN A 4 1.65 -25.89 -0.51
C ASN A 4 0.77 -27.02 -1.03
N LYS A 5 1.00 -27.47 -2.27
CA LYS A 5 0.27 -28.59 -2.87
C LYS A 5 0.73 -29.93 -2.31
N HIS A 6 2.01 -30.06 -1.94
CA HIS A 6 2.64 -31.32 -1.54
C HIS A 6 2.84 -31.43 -0.02
N ASP A 7 2.91 -30.32 0.68
CA ASP A 7 2.98 -30.26 2.13
C ASP A 7 1.95 -29.23 2.65
N PRO A 8 0.79 -29.71 3.15
CA PRO A 8 -0.24 -28.83 3.71
C PRO A 8 0.26 -27.97 4.88
N ASN A 9 1.30 -28.38 5.58
CA ASN A 9 1.86 -27.64 6.71
C ASN A 9 2.86 -26.56 6.27
N TYR A 10 3.34 -26.58 5.04
CA TYR A 10 4.28 -25.59 4.53
C TYR A 10 3.70 -24.19 4.48
N SER A 11 2.38 -24.07 4.32
CA SER A 11 1.68 -22.78 4.30
C SER A 11 1.53 -22.13 5.68
N LEU A 12 2.01 -22.75 6.74
CA LEU A 12 2.03 -22.17 8.08
C LEU A 12 3.09 -21.08 8.13
N CYS A 13 2.69 -19.87 7.72
CA CYS A 13 3.51 -18.69 7.93
C CYS A 13 3.71 -18.48 9.42
N ARG A 14 4.94 -18.14 9.81
CA ARG A 14 5.29 -17.76 11.17
C ARG A 14 5.71 -16.32 11.18
N ALA A 15 5.18 -15.56 12.12
CA ALA A 15 5.72 -14.25 12.40
C ALA A 15 7.11 -14.41 13.05
N SER A 16 8.10 -13.71 12.54
CA SER A 16 9.45 -13.74 13.08
C SER A 16 9.92 -12.37 13.55
N VAL A 17 10.73 -12.36 14.58
CA VAL A 17 11.40 -11.19 15.16
C VAL A 17 12.91 -11.44 15.20
N ASN A 18 13.70 -10.46 15.55
CA ASN A 18 15.14 -10.60 15.83
C ASN A 18 15.92 -11.44 14.79
N ARG A 19 15.68 -11.17 13.50
CA ARG A 19 16.36 -11.88 12.38
C ARG A 19 15.98 -13.36 12.22
N GLY A 20 14.75 -13.72 12.52
CA GLY A 20 14.20 -15.05 12.20
C GLY A 20 13.78 -15.90 13.38
N GLU A 21 13.86 -15.38 14.60
CA GLU A 21 13.29 -16.04 15.77
C GLU A 21 11.76 -16.09 15.66
N ASP A 22 11.15 -17.19 16.10
CA ASP A 22 9.70 -17.31 16.15
C ASP A 22 9.12 -16.33 17.17
N ALA A 23 8.17 -15.51 16.75
CA ALA A 23 7.52 -14.53 17.64
C ALA A 23 6.52 -15.18 18.62
N HIS A 24 6.26 -16.49 18.50
CA HIS A 24 5.35 -17.27 19.36
C HIS A 24 3.98 -16.62 19.56
N THR A 25 3.41 -16.07 18.47
CA THR A 25 2.16 -15.30 18.54
C THR A 25 0.91 -16.15 18.73
N ASP A 26 1.02 -17.47 18.59
CA ASP A 26 -0.09 -18.43 18.63
C ASP A 26 -1.27 -18.06 17.72
N LYS A 27 -0.98 -17.31 16.63
CA LYS A 27 -1.98 -16.74 15.71
C LYS A 27 -2.99 -15.79 16.37
N LYS A 28 -2.68 -15.25 17.55
CA LYS A 28 -3.52 -14.29 18.26
C LYS A 28 -3.13 -12.86 17.92
N PHE A 29 -4.09 -11.95 17.92
CA PHE A 29 -3.81 -10.53 17.69
C PHE A 29 -3.20 -9.84 18.91
N GLY A 30 -3.46 -10.34 20.11
CA GLY A 30 -2.90 -9.76 21.34
C GLY A 30 -3.32 -8.31 21.62
N LEU A 31 -4.49 -7.89 21.10
CA LEU A 31 -5.01 -6.56 21.32
C LEU A 31 -5.49 -6.40 22.77
N ASP A 32 -4.99 -5.40 23.46
CA ASP A 32 -5.59 -4.91 24.69
C ASP A 32 -6.87 -4.10 24.43
N LYS A 33 -7.60 -3.78 25.47
CA LYS A 33 -8.87 -3.04 25.35
C LYS A 33 -8.68 -1.65 24.73
N ALA A 34 -7.62 -0.95 25.09
CA ALA A 34 -7.35 0.40 24.56
C ALA A 34 -7.03 0.34 23.06
N SER A 35 -6.18 -0.60 22.65
CA SER A 35 -5.83 -0.83 21.24
C SER A 35 -7.04 -1.26 20.40
N ALA A 36 -7.88 -2.16 20.93
CA ALA A 36 -9.10 -2.58 20.24
C ALA A 36 -10.09 -1.42 20.06
N MET A 37 -10.28 -0.59 21.07
CA MET A 37 -11.13 0.61 20.99
C MET A 37 -10.57 1.63 20.00
N ALA A 38 -9.27 1.87 20.01
CA ALA A 38 -8.63 2.82 19.10
C ALA A 38 -8.72 2.36 17.63
N LEU A 39 -8.53 1.06 17.33
CA LEU A 39 -8.76 0.50 16.01
C LEU A 39 -10.22 0.65 15.56
N SER A 40 -11.17 0.38 16.46
CA SER A 40 -12.60 0.56 16.17
C SER A 40 -12.92 2.03 15.90
N GLN A 41 -12.34 2.95 16.69
CA GLN A 41 -12.49 4.38 16.47
C GLN A 41 -11.89 4.81 15.12
N LEU A 42 -10.70 4.33 14.78
CA LEU A 42 -10.08 4.60 13.49
C LEU A 42 -10.98 4.14 12.33
N PHE A 43 -11.58 2.95 12.46
CA PHE A 43 -12.47 2.38 11.45
C PHE A 43 -13.70 3.27 11.18
N ILE A 44 -14.31 3.86 12.19
CA ILE A 44 -15.53 4.68 12.06
C ILE A 44 -15.24 6.18 11.84
N THR A 45 -14.04 6.68 12.15
CA THR A 45 -13.69 8.10 11.99
C THR A 45 -13.81 8.53 10.52
N PRO A 46 -14.47 9.64 10.20
CA PRO A 46 -14.53 10.16 8.83
C PRO A 46 -13.13 10.42 8.25
N GLU A 47 -12.96 10.17 6.95
CA GLU A 47 -11.66 10.32 6.27
C GLU A 47 -11.07 11.71 6.42
N LYS A 48 -11.90 12.76 6.28
CA LYS A 48 -11.51 14.17 6.43
C LYS A 48 -10.86 14.49 7.79
N ASP A 49 -11.26 13.76 8.83
CA ASP A 49 -10.77 13.96 10.19
C ASP A 49 -9.44 13.23 10.45
N LEU A 50 -9.00 12.42 9.48
CA LEU A 50 -7.73 11.68 9.49
C LEU A 50 -6.68 12.30 8.55
N GLU A 51 -7.06 13.27 7.73
CA GLU A 51 -6.12 13.95 6.84
C GLU A 51 -4.96 14.58 7.61
N GLY A 52 -3.75 14.37 7.14
CA GLY A 52 -2.53 14.87 7.76
C GLY A 52 -2.10 14.18 9.07
N LYS A 53 -2.91 13.27 9.62
CA LYS A 53 -2.57 12.52 10.84
C LYS A 53 -1.72 11.29 10.53
N LYS A 54 -0.79 11.00 11.42
CA LYS A 54 -0.02 9.75 11.44
C LYS A 54 -0.77 8.69 12.24
N ILE A 55 -0.43 7.44 12.03
CA ILE A 55 -0.98 6.32 12.83
C ILE A 55 -0.65 6.53 14.31
N SER A 56 0.55 7.00 14.63
CA SER A 56 0.98 7.31 16.00
C SER A 56 0.16 8.40 16.70
N ASP A 57 -0.58 9.22 15.95
CA ASP A 57 -1.41 10.27 16.51
C ASP A 57 -2.79 9.77 16.97
N VAL A 58 -3.17 8.56 16.52
CA VAL A 58 -4.52 8.00 16.72
C VAL A 58 -4.55 6.65 17.45
N LEU A 59 -3.42 5.96 17.55
CA LEU A 59 -3.30 4.68 18.22
C LEU A 59 -2.45 4.81 19.49
N PRO A 60 -2.79 4.10 20.59
CA PRO A 60 -2.07 4.16 21.85
C PRO A 60 -0.70 3.45 21.75
N ASP A 61 0.21 3.79 22.67
CA ASP A 61 1.53 3.18 22.71
C ASP A 61 1.50 1.66 22.92
N SER A 62 0.52 1.13 23.68
CA SER A 62 0.34 -0.30 23.86
C SER A 62 0.04 -1.06 22.57
N PHE A 63 -0.48 -0.37 21.54
CA PHE A 63 -0.77 -0.97 20.25
C PHE A 63 0.50 -1.51 19.56
N TRP A 64 1.63 -0.83 19.74
CA TRP A 64 2.88 -1.19 19.09
C TRP A 64 3.50 -2.50 19.59
N GLU A 65 3.06 -2.98 20.75
CA GLU A 65 3.51 -4.25 21.35
C GLU A 65 2.57 -5.42 21.01
N THR A 66 1.51 -5.16 20.23
CA THR A 66 0.54 -6.20 19.87
C THR A 66 1.01 -7.05 18.68
N ASN A 67 0.58 -8.32 18.68
CA ASN A 67 0.79 -9.19 17.51
C ASN A 67 0.05 -8.67 16.28
N PHE A 68 -1.09 -7.98 16.47
CA PHE A 68 -1.80 -7.33 15.37
C PHE A 68 -0.89 -6.36 14.62
N TRP A 69 -0.18 -5.49 15.34
CA TRP A 69 0.77 -4.56 14.73
C TRP A 69 1.91 -5.29 14.04
N LEU A 70 2.45 -6.33 14.65
CA LEU A 70 3.50 -7.15 14.04
C LEU A 70 3.05 -7.73 12.69
N TYR A 71 1.85 -8.29 12.61
CA TYR A 71 1.30 -8.81 11.35
C TYR A 71 1.05 -7.70 10.35
N TRP A 72 0.43 -6.60 10.82
CA TRP A 72 0.05 -5.48 9.95
C TRP A 72 1.25 -4.80 9.30
N GLN A 73 2.26 -4.46 10.08
CA GLN A 73 3.48 -3.86 9.56
C GLN A 73 4.24 -4.81 8.62
N THR A 74 4.22 -6.10 8.90
CA THR A 74 4.91 -7.11 8.07
C THR A 74 4.20 -7.30 6.73
N MET A 75 2.87 -7.38 6.75
CA MET A 75 2.09 -7.62 5.54
C MET A 75 2.01 -6.39 4.63
N PHE A 76 1.81 -5.22 5.20
CA PHE A 76 1.49 -4.01 4.46
C PHE A 76 2.60 -2.94 4.51
N ALA A 77 3.74 -3.24 5.14
CA ALA A 77 4.88 -2.33 5.28
C ALA A 77 4.56 -0.98 5.97
N PHE A 78 3.51 -0.92 6.78
CA PHE A 78 3.18 0.28 7.55
C PHE A 78 4.24 0.58 8.60
N GLN A 79 4.44 1.88 8.86
CA GLN A 79 5.31 2.41 9.91
C GLN A 79 4.49 3.32 10.83
N ARG A 80 4.96 3.57 12.06
CA ARG A 80 4.26 4.43 13.03
C ARG A 80 3.96 5.83 12.49
N TRP A 81 4.78 6.32 11.57
CA TRP A 81 4.64 7.62 10.90
C TRP A 81 3.79 7.57 9.62
N SER A 82 3.31 6.41 9.21
CA SER A 82 2.43 6.27 8.04
C SER A 82 1.09 6.97 8.26
N SER A 83 0.40 7.29 7.18
CA SER A 83 -0.89 7.99 7.22
C SER A 83 -1.98 7.17 7.92
N ALA A 84 -2.66 7.78 8.89
CA ALA A 84 -3.81 7.20 9.57
C ALA A 84 -4.99 6.97 8.60
N LEU A 85 -5.19 7.89 7.66
CA LEU A 85 -6.20 7.76 6.60
C LEU A 85 -5.95 6.52 5.75
N GLU A 86 -4.71 6.29 5.37
CA GLU A 86 -4.34 5.13 4.55
C GLU A 86 -4.53 3.82 5.32
N MET A 87 -4.11 3.76 6.57
CA MET A 87 -4.37 2.59 7.43
C MET A 87 -5.86 2.30 7.56
N LYS A 88 -6.71 3.32 7.75
CA LYS A 88 -8.17 3.15 7.74
C LYS A 88 -8.65 2.52 6.44
N ARG A 89 -8.21 3.02 5.29
CA ARG A 89 -8.61 2.51 3.96
C ARG A 89 -8.22 1.04 3.79
N TYR A 90 -7.03 0.67 4.25
CA TYR A 90 -6.59 -0.73 4.26
C TYR A 90 -7.44 -1.59 5.19
N LEU A 91 -7.71 -1.11 6.42
CA LEU A 91 -8.60 -1.81 7.36
C LEU A 91 -9.98 -2.06 6.75
N CYS A 92 -10.61 -1.05 6.16
CA CYS A 92 -11.92 -1.17 5.53
C CYS A 92 -11.94 -2.20 4.38
N ARG A 93 -10.86 -2.28 3.60
CA ARG A 93 -10.75 -3.26 2.51
C ARG A 93 -10.44 -4.67 2.98
N TYR A 94 -9.67 -4.79 4.06
CA TYR A 94 -9.14 -6.07 4.52
C TYR A 94 -9.96 -6.72 5.65
N VAL A 95 -10.92 -5.99 6.24
CA VAL A 95 -11.70 -6.47 7.39
C VAL A 95 -12.35 -7.84 7.18
N HIS A 96 -12.79 -8.15 5.96
CA HIS A 96 -13.39 -9.44 5.62
C HIS A 96 -12.40 -10.62 5.62
N HIS A 97 -11.13 -10.33 5.69
CA HIS A 97 -10.03 -11.30 5.66
C HIS A 97 -9.12 -11.19 6.86
N ILE A 98 -9.55 -10.45 7.90
CA ILE A 98 -8.71 -10.13 9.06
C ILE A 98 -8.23 -11.38 9.79
N ASP A 99 -9.05 -12.41 9.85
CA ASP A 99 -8.73 -13.69 10.49
C ASP A 99 -7.58 -14.43 9.80
N GLY A 100 -7.37 -14.18 8.51
CA GLY A 100 -6.26 -14.72 7.74
C GLY A 100 -4.96 -13.92 7.84
N LEU A 101 -4.92 -12.84 8.63
CA LEU A 101 -3.74 -12.01 8.81
C LEU A 101 -2.57 -12.76 9.47
N PRO A 102 -2.79 -13.58 10.52
CA PRO A 102 -1.70 -14.27 11.22
C PRO A 102 -0.98 -15.35 10.41
N ASP A 103 -1.62 -15.94 9.41
CA ASP A 103 -1.06 -17.04 8.62
C ASP A 103 -1.14 -16.82 7.11
N PHE A 104 -1.55 -15.63 6.69
CA PHE A 104 -1.73 -15.23 5.29
C PHE A 104 -2.69 -16.13 4.49
N SER A 105 -3.56 -16.90 5.15
CA SER A 105 -4.49 -17.83 4.49
C SER A 105 -5.50 -17.12 3.59
N ALA A 106 -5.76 -15.83 3.84
CA ALA A 106 -6.64 -15.00 3.02
C ALA A 106 -6.00 -14.48 1.73
N LEU A 107 -4.67 -14.57 1.57
CA LEU A 107 -4.00 -14.08 0.38
C LEU A 107 -4.34 -14.93 -0.83
N ARG A 108 -4.51 -14.24 -1.95
CA ARG A 108 -4.70 -14.84 -3.27
C ARG A 108 -3.56 -14.43 -4.17
N PHE A 109 -3.12 -15.34 -5.01
CA PHE A 109 -2.05 -15.10 -5.97
C PHE A 109 -2.59 -15.29 -7.37
N THR A 110 -2.14 -14.47 -8.29
CA THR A 110 -2.42 -14.66 -9.72
C THR A 110 -1.73 -15.93 -10.24
N LYS A 111 -2.33 -16.57 -11.23
CA LYS A 111 -1.75 -17.77 -11.88
C LYS A 111 -0.41 -17.45 -12.55
N PHE A 112 -0.33 -16.26 -13.13
CA PHE A 112 0.84 -15.70 -13.75
C PHE A 112 1.39 -14.56 -12.89
N ASN A 113 2.56 -14.03 -13.19
CA ASN A 113 3.10 -12.87 -12.48
C ASN A 113 2.21 -11.62 -12.69
N GLN A 114 2.41 -10.60 -11.86
CA GLN A 114 1.59 -9.38 -11.90
C GLN A 114 1.75 -8.62 -13.21
N TYR A 115 2.92 -8.67 -13.84
CA TYR A 115 3.16 -8.00 -15.11
C TYR A 115 2.25 -8.57 -16.21
N GLU A 116 2.23 -9.89 -16.36
CA GLU A 116 1.42 -10.58 -17.38
C GLU A 116 -0.08 -10.56 -17.05
N SER A 117 -0.43 -10.63 -15.73
CA SER A 117 -1.83 -10.73 -15.29
C SER A 117 -2.55 -9.39 -15.25
N LEU A 118 -1.85 -8.30 -14.95
CA LEU A 118 -2.45 -6.99 -14.67
C LEU A 118 -1.84 -5.89 -15.54
N ILE A 119 -0.51 -5.77 -15.56
CA ILE A 119 0.15 -4.61 -16.17
C ILE A 119 0.03 -4.65 -17.70
N MET A 120 0.40 -5.75 -18.32
CA MET A 120 0.34 -5.87 -19.81
C MET A 120 -1.08 -5.65 -20.36
N PRO A 121 -2.14 -6.29 -19.82
CA PRO A 121 -3.50 -6.04 -20.30
C PRO A 121 -3.93 -4.59 -20.12
N LEU A 122 -3.53 -3.94 -19.00
CA LEU A 122 -3.86 -2.54 -18.76
C LEU A 122 -3.11 -1.61 -19.72
N VAL A 123 -1.81 -1.82 -19.90
CA VAL A 123 -0.99 -1.06 -20.88
C VAL A 123 -1.60 -1.15 -22.25
N LYS A 124 -1.89 -2.38 -22.71
CA LYS A 124 -2.52 -2.59 -24.03
C LYS A 124 -3.86 -1.86 -24.15
N TYR A 125 -4.71 -1.96 -23.13
CA TYR A 125 -5.99 -1.26 -23.11
C TYR A 125 -5.82 0.26 -23.27
N LEU A 126 -4.88 0.84 -22.52
CA LEU A 126 -4.59 2.28 -22.57
C LEU A 126 -4.07 2.71 -23.96
N GLU A 127 -3.13 1.96 -24.53
CA GLU A 127 -2.58 2.22 -25.87
C GLU A 127 -3.65 2.11 -26.96
N ASP A 128 -4.52 1.09 -26.89
CA ASP A 128 -5.66 0.92 -27.80
C ASP A 128 -6.67 2.09 -27.70
N HIS A 129 -6.65 2.85 -26.59
CA HIS A 129 -7.47 4.04 -26.36
C HIS A 129 -6.71 5.37 -26.54
N GLY A 130 -5.56 5.34 -27.19
CA GLY A 130 -4.81 6.53 -27.58
C GLY A 130 -3.88 7.09 -26.50
N VAL A 131 -3.71 6.39 -25.36
CA VAL A 131 -2.71 6.80 -24.35
C VAL A 131 -1.32 6.42 -24.84
N ARG A 132 -0.42 7.40 -24.86
CA ARG A 132 0.98 7.18 -25.19
C ARG A 132 1.79 6.92 -23.92
N ILE A 133 2.45 5.78 -23.86
CA ILE A 133 3.31 5.39 -22.74
C ILE A 133 4.77 5.43 -23.20
N GLU A 134 5.57 6.26 -22.56
CA GLU A 134 6.99 6.44 -22.86
C GLU A 134 7.85 5.90 -21.73
N TYR A 135 8.88 5.12 -22.08
CA TYR A 135 9.83 4.55 -21.15
C TYR A 135 11.21 5.20 -21.24
N GLY A 136 12.04 4.99 -20.23
CA GLY A 136 13.41 5.50 -20.20
C GLY A 136 13.50 7.01 -20.00
N MET A 137 12.44 7.64 -19.49
CA MET A 137 12.38 9.07 -19.21
C MET A 137 12.48 9.31 -17.70
N ASP A 138 13.52 10.00 -17.27
CA ASP A 138 13.71 10.44 -15.88
C ASP A 138 13.11 11.84 -15.73
N VAL A 139 11.87 11.93 -15.29
CA VAL A 139 11.15 13.19 -15.09
C VAL A 139 11.79 13.96 -13.94
N LYS A 140 12.30 15.14 -14.22
CA LYS A 140 12.96 16.01 -13.24
C LYS A 140 12.04 17.07 -12.66
N ASN A 141 11.12 17.59 -13.46
CA ASN A 141 10.20 18.63 -13.01
C ASN A 141 8.94 18.68 -13.88
N VAL A 142 7.87 19.19 -13.29
CA VAL A 142 6.65 19.60 -14.01
C VAL A 142 6.43 21.07 -13.69
N ILE A 143 6.45 21.92 -14.73
CA ILE A 143 6.18 23.35 -14.59
C ILE A 143 4.68 23.54 -14.46
N ILE A 144 4.27 24.10 -13.33
CA ILE A 144 2.87 24.37 -13.02
C ILE A 144 2.64 25.87 -12.97
N GLU A 145 1.69 26.35 -13.74
CA GLU A 145 1.20 27.72 -13.72
C GLU A 145 -0.09 27.80 -12.90
N THR A 146 -0.23 28.87 -12.11
CA THR A 146 -1.48 29.15 -11.40
C THR A 146 -2.24 30.26 -12.15
N VAL A 147 -3.43 29.92 -12.65
CA VAL A 147 -4.32 30.85 -13.36
C VAL A 147 -5.63 30.94 -12.58
N GLY A 148 -5.79 32.04 -11.83
CA GLY A 148 -6.87 32.16 -10.86
C GLY A 148 -6.74 31.10 -9.76
N ASP A 149 -7.77 30.30 -9.55
CA ASP A 149 -7.79 29.21 -8.56
C ASP A 149 -7.34 27.84 -9.13
N LYS A 150 -6.97 27.80 -10.41
CA LYS A 150 -6.56 26.57 -11.09
C LYS A 150 -5.06 26.45 -11.20
N LYS A 151 -4.55 25.22 -10.99
CA LYS A 151 -3.17 24.84 -11.26
C LYS A 151 -3.14 24.08 -12.59
N ILE A 152 -2.36 24.57 -13.55
CA ILE A 152 -2.26 24.02 -14.90
C ILE A 152 -0.81 23.58 -15.11
N ALA A 153 -0.60 22.30 -15.47
CA ALA A 153 0.70 21.83 -15.90
C ALA A 153 0.99 22.39 -17.30
N ARG A 154 2.17 22.99 -17.50
CA ARG A 154 2.57 23.62 -18.76
C ARG A 154 3.69 22.89 -19.47
N GLN A 155 4.56 22.23 -18.71
CA GLN A 155 5.73 21.61 -19.31
C GLN A 155 6.24 20.48 -18.42
N ILE A 156 6.69 19.40 -19.02
CA ILE A 156 7.41 18.31 -18.35
C ILE A 156 8.88 18.40 -18.74
N ILE A 157 9.77 18.49 -17.77
CA ILE A 157 11.22 18.47 -17.94
C ILE A 157 11.73 17.07 -17.55
N TYR A 158 12.47 16.42 -18.44
CA TYR A 158 12.97 15.07 -18.24
C TYR A 158 14.36 14.88 -18.84
N VAL A 159 15.05 13.82 -18.42
CA VAL A 159 16.31 13.35 -19.01
C VAL A 159 16.05 12.03 -19.71
N LYS A 160 16.44 11.94 -20.97
CA LYS A 160 16.42 10.71 -21.78
C LYS A 160 17.78 10.56 -22.47
N ASP A 161 18.38 9.39 -22.37
CA ASP A 161 19.69 9.07 -22.94
C ASP A 161 20.82 10.06 -22.49
N GLY A 162 20.70 10.56 -21.27
CA GLY A 162 21.66 11.51 -20.69
C GLY A 162 21.46 12.98 -21.08
N PHE A 163 20.47 13.29 -21.94
CA PHE A 163 20.16 14.65 -22.37
C PHE A 163 18.87 15.16 -21.76
N GLN A 164 18.90 16.40 -21.26
CA GLN A 164 17.69 17.06 -20.78
C GLN A 164 16.84 17.53 -21.96
N GLN A 165 15.57 17.22 -21.89
CA GLN A 165 14.53 17.56 -22.87
C GLN A 165 13.28 18.08 -22.16
N SER A 166 12.33 18.62 -22.91
CA SER A 166 11.04 19.03 -22.39
C SER A 166 9.90 18.73 -23.36
N ILE A 167 8.72 18.56 -22.78
CA ILE A 167 7.45 18.44 -23.49
C ILE A 167 6.57 19.58 -23.02
N ASP A 168 6.13 20.43 -23.95
CA ASP A 168 5.11 21.44 -23.67
C ASP A 168 3.74 20.79 -23.69
N LEU A 169 2.92 21.11 -22.68
CA LEU A 169 1.56 20.60 -22.53
C LEU A 169 0.57 21.64 -23.04
N ILE A 170 -0.40 21.17 -23.77
CA ILE A 170 -1.51 21.99 -24.28
C ILE A 170 -2.77 21.79 -23.42
N GLU A 171 -3.85 22.50 -23.70
CA GLU A 171 -5.02 22.58 -22.81
C GLU A 171 -5.76 21.25 -22.66
N ASP A 172 -5.60 20.32 -23.62
CA ASP A 172 -6.27 19.02 -23.68
C ASP A 172 -5.34 17.82 -23.36
N ASP A 173 -4.13 18.06 -22.84
CA ASP A 173 -3.16 17.01 -22.48
C ASP A 173 -3.36 16.45 -21.07
#